data_21e4e20285480a7b93ec6198a550d7be
#
_entry.id   21e4e20285480a7b93ec6198a550d7be
#
_cell.length_a   1.000
_cell.length_b   1.000
_cell.length_c   1.000
_cell.angle_alpha   90.00
_cell.angle_beta   90.00
_cell.angle_gamma   90.00
#
_symmetry.space_group_name_H-M   'P 1'
#
loop_
_entity.id
_entity.type
_entity.pdbx_description
1 polymer ?
#
loop_
_entity_poly.entity_id
_entity_poly.type
_entity_poly.pdbx_seq_one_letter_code
_entity_poly.pdbx_strand_id
1 'polypeptide(L)'
;MNGSRLSRRSFVRLAGAGSVAAAFGIPAYIPRLGEAAENIRIGLLEPYTGVYAANGQNETNGFQMAVDAWNKRGGVMGRKVELVKEDEQNDPGVGAQKARKLVNQDKVVALVGTVSSAVSLSVAGASYDLKTLFIDSGGHTDDVTGKNCHWNVFRTCHSTWMETHATGYALAKRFGKRWYMITPDYAYGHALEVGYKDVLQRVGGQVVGNELAPLGTTDFSPYLTKVDAAKPDLLLVLSQGDDYVNCLKQANQFGLLKKYAVGGPQVEIEPLWSLPPEARGGYWGIEWYYKSDRTLGKGNALAHKFVADYMSRFKQPPTARSCFGYVSMDRLLFSMAETKSTDPMKVARALENTRFTSIFNGTAYYRKEDHQLMWPMWVAKVRPNGTPGDKYDLFDVTDIQAAEAIEQPVAEKAKVCKLGYPSA
;
A
#
# COMPACT_ATOMS: atom_id res chain seq x y z
N MET A 1 -61.18 14.34 -23.75
CA MET A 1 -61.79 13.85 -25.01
C MET A 1 -60.77 14.09 -26.14
N ASN A 2 -60.56 13.10 -26.92
CA ASN A 2 -59.81 12.90 -28.15
C ASN A 2 -58.40 12.32 -27.95
N GLY A 3 -58.39 11.00 -27.88
CA GLY A 3 -57.26 10.15 -28.19
C GLY A 3 -57.14 9.94 -29.70
N SER A 4 -55.97 10.18 -30.28
CA SER A 4 -55.65 9.77 -31.65
C SER A 4 -54.89 8.44 -31.62
N ARG A 5 -55.58 7.35 -32.00
CA ARG A 5 -55.01 6.04 -32.26
C ARG A 5 -54.19 6.11 -33.57
N LEU A 6 -52.90 5.83 -33.51
CA LEU A 6 -52.06 5.61 -34.72
C LEU A 6 -52.54 4.34 -35.44
N SER A 7 -52.89 4.48 -36.70
CA SER A 7 -53.44 3.43 -37.56
C SER A 7 -52.34 2.47 -38.02
N ARG A 8 -52.72 1.16 -38.16
CA ARG A 8 -51.83 0.07 -38.67
C ARG A 8 -51.25 0.30 -40.05
N ARG A 9 -51.62 1.36 -40.76
CA ARG A 9 -51.09 1.68 -42.11
C ARG A 9 -49.77 2.47 -42.09
N SER A 10 -49.34 3.01 -40.96
CA SER A 10 -48.06 3.75 -40.81
C SER A 10 -46.85 2.84 -40.57
N PHE A 11 -47.07 1.55 -40.20
CA PHE A 11 -45.99 0.60 -39.93
C PHE A 11 -45.45 -0.12 -41.18
N VAL A 12 -46.23 -0.10 -42.28
CA VAL A 12 -45.85 -0.81 -43.52
C VAL A 12 -44.98 0.07 -44.46
N ARG A 13 -44.86 1.38 -44.22
CA ARG A 13 -44.02 2.24 -45.08
C ARG A 13 -42.56 2.40 -44.68
N LEU A 14 -42.13 1.89 -43.52
CA LEU A 14 -40.73 1.89 -43.10
C LEU A 14 -39.99 0.57 -43.39
N ALA A 15 -40.71 -0.48 -43.81
CA ALA A 15 -40.09 -1.78 -44.19
C ALA A 15 -39.77 -1.92 -45.69
N GLY A 16 -40.02 -0.88 -46.49
CA GLY A 16 -39.94 -0.94 -47.96
C GLY A 16 -38.67 -0.36 -48.59
N ALA A 17 -37.71 0.15 -47.79
CA ALA A 17 -36.50 0.81 -48.32
C ALA A 17 -35.24 -0.09 -48.29
N GLY A 18 -35.37 -1.37 -47.92
CA GLY A 18 -34.25 -2.29 -47.76
C GLY A 18 -34.01 -3.33 -48.88
N SER A 19 -34.77 -3.27 -49.98
CA SER A 19 -34.76 -4.41 -50.94
C SER A 19 -34.27 -4.10 -52.37
N VAL A 20 -33.51 -3.05 -52.61
CA VAL A 20 -32.98 -2.74 -53.97
C VAL A 20 -31.44 -2.78 -54.08
N ALA A 21 -30.72 -3.14 -53.05
CA ALA A 21 -29.25 -3.24 -53.08
C ALA A 21 -28.71 -4.65 -53.44
N ALA A 22 -29.58 -5.61 -53.73
CA ALA A 22 -29.15 -6.99 -54.02
C ALA A 22 -28.89 -7.31 -55.51
N ALA A 23 -28.94 -6.31 -56.40
CA ALA A 23 -28.81 -6.56 -57.85
C ALA A 23 -27.43 -6.18 -58.46
N PHE A 24 -26.49 -5.63 -57.69
CA PHE A 24 -25.17 -5.20 -58.21
C PHE A 24 -23.97 -5.79 -57.47
N GLY A 25 -24.00 -7.05 -57.03
CA GLY A 25 -22.81 -7.80 -56.63
C GLY A 25 -21.71 -7.10 -55.82
N ILE A 26 -22.03 -5.97 -55.15
CA ILE A 26 -21.10 -5.28 -54.25
C ILE A 26 -21.26 -5.94 -52.90
N PRO A 27 -20.22 -6.63 -52.36
CA PRO A 27 -20.30 -7.18 -51.05
C PRO A 27 -20.55 -6.01 -50.07
N ALA A 28 -21.73 -6.02 -49.43
CA ALA A 28 -22.00 -5.10 -48.34
C ALA A 28 -20.93 -5.37 -47.24
N TYR A 29 -19.92 -4.53 -47.16
CA TYR A 29 -19.00 -4.51 -46.04
C TYR A 29 -19.79 -4.09 -44.81
N ILE A 30 -20.34 -5.09 -44.11
CA ILE A 30 -20.84 -4.89 -42.76
C ILE A 30 -19.57 -4.80 -41.89
N PRO A 31 -19.19 -3.62 -41.36
CA PRO A 31 -18.11 -3.59 -40.40
C PRO A 31 -18.54 -4.51 -39.27
N ARG A 32 -17.82 -5.65 -39.07
CA ARG A 32 -17.94 -6.38 -37.83
C ARG A 32 -17.76 -5.32 -36.72
N LEU A 33 -18.79 -5.05 -35.95
CA LEU A 33 -18.65 -4.43 -34.67
C LEU A 33 -17.59 -5.26 -33.96
N GLY A 34 -16.36 -4.72 -33.85
CA GLY A 34 -15.24 -5.44 -33.26
C GLY A 34 -15.72 -5.97 -31.91
N GLU A 35 -15.50 -7.24 -31.65
CA GLU A 35 -15.68 -7.79 -30.31
C GLU A 35 -15.05 -6.82 -29.35
N ALA A 36 -15.83 -6.33 -28.37
CA ALA A 36 -15.30 -5.44 -27.36
C ALA A 36 -14.10 -6.15 -26.73
N ALA A 37 -12.91 -5.55 -26.86
CA ALA A 37 -11.69 -6.17 -26.36
C ALA A 37 -11.91 -6.52 -24.88
N GLU A 38 -11.57 -7.75 -24.48
CA GLU A 38 -11.74 -8.23 -23.11
C GLU A 38 -11.11 -7.27 -22.10
N ASN A 39 -11.74 -7.10 -20.94
CA ASN A 39 -11.22 -6.28 -19.86
C ASN A 39 -9.82 -6.72 -19.44
N ILE A 40 -8.99 -5.79 -19.00
CA ILE A 40 -7.72 -6.10 -18.32
C ILE A 40 -8.06 -6.44 -16.89
N ARG A 41 -7.86 -7.69 -16.48
CA ARG A 41 -8.15 -8.20 -15.15
C ARG A 41 -6.89 -8.14 -14.28
N ILE A 42 -6.96 -7.46 -13.14
CA ILE A 42 -5.90 -7.35 -12.15
C ILE A 42 -6.35 -8.06 -10.88
N GLY A 43 -5.54 -8.99 -10.38
CA GLY A 43 -5.80 -9.71 -9.13
C GLY A 43 -5.41 -8.86 -7.93
N LEU A 44 -6.33 -8.65 -7.01
CA LEU A 44 -6.13 -7.92 -5.76
C LEU A 44 -6.21 -8.88 -4.59
N LEU A 45 -5.10 -8.97 -3.84
CA LEU A 45 -4.94 -9.79 -2.65
C LEU A 45 -4.85 -8.88 -1.44
N GLU A 46 -5.88 -8.89 -0.59
CA GLU A 46 -5.93 -8.06 0.62
C GLU A 46 -6.53 -8.82 1.79
N PRO A 47 -6.16 -8.49 3.03
CA PRO A 47 -6.85 -9.02 4.19
C PRO A 47 -8.19 -8.26 4.38
N TYR A 48 -9.29 -8.95 4.20
CA TYR A 48 -10.63 -8.42 4.54
C TYR A 48 -11.12 -8.94 5.90
N THR A 49 -10.34 -9.81 6.53
CA THR A 49 -10.58 -10.39 7.85
C THR A 49 -9.32 -10.32 8.72
N GLY A 50 -9.47 -10.43 10.06
CA GLY A 50 -8.35 -10.39 11.01
C GLY A 50 -7.80 -9.01 11.31
N VAL A 51 -6.61 -8.95 11.90
CA VAL A 51 -6.00 -7.75 12.51
C VAL A 51 -5.75 -6.60 11.53
N TYR A 52 -5.67 -6.88 10.24
CA TYR A 52 -5.40 -5.91 9.17
C TYR A 52 -6.59 -5.64 8.25
N ALA A 53 -7.80 -6.06 8.65
CA ALA A 53 -8.99 -5.88 7.79
C ALA A 53 -9.26 -4.41 7.39
N ALA A 54 -9.09 -3.47 8.32
CA ALA A 54 -9.23 -2.05 8.05
C ALA A 54 -8.16 -1.54 7.07
N ASN A 55 -6.93 -2.03 7.19
CA ASN A 55 -5.82 -1.69 6.31
C ASN A 55 -6.09 -2.16 4.87
N GLY A 56 -6.46 -3.44 4.69
CA GLY A 56 -6.79 -4.02 3.39
C GLY A 56 -7.97 -3.32 2.71
N GLN A 57 -9.00 -2.93 3.49
CA GLN A 57 -10.13 -2.17 2.96
C GLN A 57 -9.71 -0.77 2.48
N ASN A 58 -8.87 -0.06 3.24
CA ASN A 58 -8.39 1.28 2.86
C ASN A 58 -7.49 1.22 1.62
N GLU A 59 -6.65 0.21 1.53
CA GLU A 59 -5.79 -0.02 0.38
C GLU A 59 -6.60 -0.36 -0.87
N THR A 60 -7.59 -1.24 -0.74
CA THR A 60 -8.59 -1.55 -1.78
C THR A 60 -9.29 -0.31 -2.30
N ASN A 61 -9.66 0.62 -1.43
CA ASN A 61 -10.29 1.89 -1.82
C ASN A 61 -9.35 2.70 -2.72
N GLY A 62 -8.06 2.75 -2.40
CA GLY A 62 -7.05 3.40 -3.22
C GLY A 62 -6.90 2.76 -4.60
N PHE A 63 -6.79 1.43 -4.67
CA PHE A 63 -6.76 0.67 -5.92
C PHE A 63 -7.98 0.97 -6.79
N GLN A 64 -9.17 0.94 -6.20
CA GLN A 64 -10.42 1.19 -6.92
C GLN A 64 -10.49 2.61 -7.47
N MET A 65 -10.02 3.62 -6.71
CA MET A 65 -9.99 5.00 -7.21
C MET A 65 -9.06 5.17 -8.41
N ALA A 66 -7.90 4.50 -8.42
CA ALA A 66 -7.01 4.52 -9.57
C ALA A 66 -7.63 3.83 -10.79
N VAL A 67 -8.24 2.65 -10.61
CA VAL A 67 -8.97 1.93 -11.68
C VAL A 67 -10.08 2.80 -12.27
N ASP A 68 -10.88 3.43 -11.42
CA ASP A 68 -12.00 4.27 -11.87
C ASP A 68 -11.48 5.51 -12.65
N ALA A 69 -10.37 6.10 -12.20
CA ALA A 69 -9.74 7.22 -12.87
C ALA A 69 -9.22 6.82 -14.27
N TRP A 70 -8.62 5.64 -14.40
CA TRP A 70 -8.18 5.11 -15.69
C TRP A 70 -9.36 4.75 -16.60
N ASN A 71 -10.38 4.07 -16.08
CA ASN A 71 -11.57 3.69 -16.84
C ASN A 71 -12.36 4.90 -17.35
N LYS A 72 -12.39 5.98 -16.56
CA LYS A 72 -13.00 7.26 -16.99
C LYS A 72 -12.28 7.91 -18.16
N ARG A 73 -10.98 7.65 -18.32
CA ARG A 73 -10.15 8.15 -19.45
C ARG A 73 -10.13 7.20 -20.65
N GLY A 74 -10.94 6.13 -20.64
CA GLY A 74 -11.00 5.14 -21.73
C GLY A 74 -10.25 3.83 -21.44
N GLY A 75 -9.78 3.64 -20.22
CA GLY A 75 -9.05 2.44 -19.80
C GLY A 75 -7.59 2.41 -20.25
N VAL A 76 -7.02 1.22 -20.34
CA VAL A 76 -5.65 0.97 -20.81
C VAL A 76 -5.72 0.30 -22.18
N MET A 77 -5.10 0.87 -23.19
CA MET A 77 -5.15 0.39 -24.58
C MET A 77 -6.60 0.26 -25.11
N GLY A 78 -7.52 1.16 -24.68
CA GLY A 78 -8.94 1.10 -25.06
C GLY A 78 -9.75 0.01 -24.34
N ARG A 79 -9.16 -0.72 -23.39
CA ARG A 79 -9.78 -1.79 -22.62
C ARG A 79 -10.06 -1.32 -21.20
N LYS A 80 -11.22 -1.65 -20.63
CA LYS A 80 -11.51 -1.39 -19.22
C LYS A 80 -10.63 -2.26 -18.33
N VAL A 81 -10.32 -1.73 -17.15
CA VAL A 81 -9.61 -2.44 -16.09
C VAL A 81 -10.63 -2.94 -15.06
N GLU A 82 -10.47 -4.17 -14.62
CA GLU A 82 -11.31 -4.84 -13.62
C GLU A 82 -10.45 -5.40 -12.49
N LEU A 83 -10.88 -5.20 -11.23
CA LEU A 83 -10.25 -5.82 -10.05
C LEU A 83 -10.95 -7.14 -9.71
N VAL A 84 -10.17 -8.21 -9.63
CA VAL A 84 -10.61 -9.51 -9.11
C VAL A 84 -10.05 -9.65 -7.70
N LYS A 85 -10.92 -9.61 -6.69
CA LYS A 85 -10.53 -9.51 -5.28
C LYS A 85 -10.54 -10.87 -4.61
N GLU A 86 -9.53 -11.13 -3.77
CA GLU A 86 -9.45 -12.30 -2.90
C GLU A 86 -9.03 -11.90 -1.49
N ASP A 87 -9.64 -12.52 -0.48
CA ASP A 87 -9.25 -12.38 0.92
C ASP A 87 -8.12 -13.37 1.23
N GLU A 88 -6.96 -12.85 1.62
CA GLU A 88 -5.78 -13.66 1.95
C GLU A 88 -5.69 -13.98 3.46
N GLN A 89 -6.60 -13.40 4.28
CA GLN A 89 -6.84 -13.72 5.70
C GLN A 89 -5.61 -13.54 6.61
N ASN A 90 -4.62 -12.76 6.23
CA ASN A 90 -3.30 -12.66 6.86
C ASN A 90 -2.53 -13.99 6.94
N ASP A 91 -2.88 -14.98 6.10
CA ASP A 91 -2.25 -16.29 6.06
C ASP A 91 -1.38 -16.43 4.80
N PRO A 92 -0.06 -16.68 4.95
CA PRO A 92 0.85 -16.83 3.80
C PRO A 92 0.47 -17.98 2.86
N GLY A 93 -0.06 -19.08 3.39
CA GLY A 93 -0.49 -20.24 2.61
C GLY A 93 -1.73 -19.93 1.77
N VAL A 94 -2.72 -19.28 2.39
CA VAL A 94 -3.92 -18.77 1.70
C VAL A 94 -3.54 -17.75 0.66
N GLY A 95 -2.67 -16.80 0.97
CA GLY A 95 -2.19 -15.78 0.02
C GLY A 95 -1.59 -16.40 -1.23
N ALA A 96 -0.67 -17.37 -1.09
CA ALA A 96 -0.08 -18.07 -2.23
C ALA A 96 -1.11 -18.89 -3.02
N GLN A 97 -2.06 -19.55 -2.33
CA GLN A 97 -3.13 -20.31 -3.00
C GLN A 97 -4.04 -19.38 -3.82
N LYS A 98 -4.43 -18.23 -3.25
CA LYS A 98 -5.27 -17.22 -3.91
C LYS A 98 -4.54 -16.58 -5.10
N ALA A 99 -3.23 -16.31 -4.99
CA ALA A 99 -2.42 -15.84 -6.11
C ALA A 99 -2.46 -16.83 -7.29
N ARG A 100 -2.26 -18.13 -7.01
CA ARG A 100 -2.34 -19.17 -8.07
C ARG A 100 -3.73 -19.27 -8.69
N LYS A 101 -4.81 -19.13 -7.86
CA LYS A 101 -6.19 -19.10 -8.37
C LYS A 101 -6.41 -17.92 -9.32
N LEU A 102 -6.05 -16.71 -8.89
CA LEU A 102 -6.22 -15.50 -9.70
C LEU A 102 -5.53 -15.61 -11.06
N VAL A 103 -4.30 -16.12 -11.10
CA VAL A 103 -3.55 -16.25 -12.36
C VAL A 103 -4.09 -17.40 -13.22
N ASN A 104 -4.24 -18.59 -12.65
CA ASN A 104 -4.54 -19.80 -13.43
C ASN A 104 -6.02 -19.94 -13.81
N GLN A 105 -6.94 -19.51 -12.94
CA GLN A 105 -8.38 -19.66 -13.15
C GLN A 105 -9.02 -18.36 -13.61
N ASP A 106 -8.74 -17.25 -12.89
CA ASP A 106 -9.36 -15.97 -13.19
C ASP A 106 -8.64 -15.18 -14.28
N LYS A 107 -7.47 -15.68 -14.75
CA LYS A 107 -6.70 -15.13 -15.89
C LYS A 107 -6.33 -13.66 -15.72
N VAL A 108 -5.97 -13.25 -14.50
CA VAL A 108 -5.45 -11.91 -14.26
C VAL A 108 -4.07 -11.73 -14.89
N VAL A 109 -3.76 -10.53 -15.35
CA VAL A 109 -2.48 -10.22 -16.03
C VAL A 109 -1.40 -9.74 -15.07
N ALA A 110 -1.78 -9.32 -13.85
CA ALA A 110 -0.89 -8.93 -12.77
C ALA A 110 -1.58 -9.11 -11.43
N LEU A 111 -0.79 -9.19 -10.37
CA LEU A 111 -1.22 -9.22 -8.97
C LEU A 111 -0.84 -7.91 -8.28
N VAL A 112 -1.68 -7.43 -7.37
CA VAL A 112 -1.43 -6.28 -6.51
C VAL A 112 -1.90 -6.57 -5.07
N GLY A 113 -1.43 -5.82 -4.10
CA GLY A 113 -1.70 -6.01 -2.66
C GLY A 113 -0.36 -6.35 -2.02
N THR A 114 -0.26 -6.76 -0.91
CA THR A 114 -0.92 -7.21 0.27
C THR A 114 -0.62 -6.27 1.47
N VAL A 115 -1.03 -6.59 2.71
CA VAL A 115 -0.64 -5.82 3.91
C VAL A 115 0.45 -6.54 4.72
N SER A 116 0.28 -7.82 4.99
CA SER A 116 1.19 -8.61 5.83
C SER A 116 2.50 -8.95 5.12
N SER A 117 3.64 -8.60 5.73
CA SER A 117 4.97 -8.95 5.20
C SER A 117 5.17 -10.46 4.96
N ALA A 118 4.60 -11.31 5.80
CA ALA A 118 4.67 -12.76 5.63
C ALA A 118 3.86 -13.23 4.41
N VAL A 119 2.68 -12.64 4.19
CA VAL A 119 1.87 -12.90 3.00
C VAL A 119 2.56 -12.37 1.74
N SER A 120 3.11 -11.15 1.79
CA SER A 120 3.88 -10.57 0.66
C SER A 120 5.01 -11.48 0.20
N LEU A 121 5.80 -12.04 1.12
CA LEU A 121 6.87 -12.99 0.78
C LEU A 121 6.33 -14.24 0.09
N SER A 122 5.23 -14.78 0.58
CA SER A 122 4.60 -15.99 0.01
C SER A 122 3.99 -15.72 -1.37
N VAL A 123 3.32 -14.58 -1.54
CA VAL A 123 2.75 -14.15 -2.83
C VAL A 123 3.85 -13.81 -3.83
N ALA A 124 4.95 -13.16 -3.39
CA ALA A 124 6.10 -12.88 -4.25
C ALA A 124 6.71 -14.16 -4.83
N GLY A 125 6.92 -15.19 -3.99
CA GLY A 125 7.38 -16.51 -4.46
C GLY A 125 6.40 -17.16 -5.44
N ALA A 126 5.11 -17.17 -5.12
CA ALA A 126 4.08 -17.72 -6.01
C ALA A 126 3.99 -16.97 -7.34
N SER A 127 4.09 -15.63 -7.33
CA SER A 127 4.06 -14.80 -8.54
C SER A 127 5.27 -15.03 -9.44
N TYR A 128 6.45 -15.28 -8.82
CA TYR A 128 7.67 -15.63 -9.54
C TYR A 128 7.54 -16.96 -10.28
N ASP A 129 7.03 -18.00 -9.61
CA ASP A 129 6.75 -19.32 -10.22
C ASP A 129 5.79 -19.19 -11.39
N LEU A 130 4.78 -18.32 -11.27
CA LEU A 130 3.76 -18.06 -12.28
C LEU A 130 4.21 -17.09 -13.37
N LYS A 131 5.40 -16.51 -13.26
CA LYS A 131 5.93 -15.47 -14.16
C LYS A 131 4.97 -14.29 -14.34
N THR A 132 4.26 -13.93 -13.27
CA THR A 132 3.24 -12.89 -13.23
C THR A 132 3.77 -11.69 -12.43
N LEU A 133 3.57 -10.47 -12.92
CA LEU A 133 3.98 -9.26 -12.22
C LEU A 133 3.21 -9.13 -10.90
N PHE A 134 3.91 -8.78 -9.83
CA PHE A 134 3.34 -8.48 -8.52
C PHE A 134 3.82 -7.11 -8.04
N ILE A 135 2.87 -6.20 -7.77
CA ILE A 135 3.15 -4.94 -7.10
C ILE A 135 2.73 -5.11 -5.63
N ASP A 136 3.72 -5.34 -4.79
CA ASP A 136 3.55 -5.39 -3.34
C ASP A 136 3.33 -3.96 -2.81
N SER A 137 2.12 -3.70 -2.34
CA SER A 137 1.75 -2.36 -1.89
C SER A 137 2.05 -2.11 -0.42
N GLY A 138 2.03 -3.15 0.42
CA GLY A 138 2.09 -2.97 1.86
C GLY A 138 2.94 -3.96 2.66
N GLY A 139 3.72 -4.81 2.03
CA GLY A 139 4.64 -5.72 2.71
C GLY A 139 5.99 -5.07 3.02
N HIS A 140 6.15 -4.54 4.23
CA HIS A 140 7.27 -3.67 4.60
C HIS A 140 8.61 -4.38 4.83
N THR A 141 8.65 -5.70 5.13
CA THR A 141 9.91 -6.39 5.44
C THR A 141 10.99 -6.17 4.36
N ASP A 142 12.22 -5.91 4.79
CA ASP A 142 13.36 -5.73 3.86
C ASP A 142 13.57 -6.91 2.91
N ASP A 143 13.09 -8.08 3.31
CA ASP A 143 13.28 -9.32 2.57
C ASP A 143 12.60 -9.32 1.20
N VAL A 144 11.47 -8.61 1.01
CA VAL A 144 10.73 -8.55 -0.27
C VAL A 144 11.61 -8.01 -1.40
N THR A 145 12.34 -6.91 -1.15
CA THR A 145 13.29 -6.30 -2.08
C THR A 145 14.75 -6.56 -1.69
N GLY A 146 14.98 -7.55 -0.84
CA GLY A 146 16.25 -8.02 -0.35
C GLY A 146 16.56 -9.46 -0.79
N LYS A 147 16.70 -10.38 0.17
CA LYS A 147 17.06 -11.78 -0.12
C LYS A 147 16.01 -12.56 -0.93
N ASN A 148 14.74 -12.10 -0.94
CA ASN A 148 13.66 -12.71 -1.71
C ASN A 148 13.21 -11.80 -2.88
N CYS A 149 14.09 -10.91 -3.35
CA CYS A 149 13.76 -10.09 -4.52
C CYS A 149 13.64 -10.94 -5.79
N HIS A 150 12.71 -10.56 -6.64
CA HIS A 150 12.45 -11.19 -7.93
C HIS A 150 12.24 -10.13 -9.00
N TRP A 151 12.57 -10.44 -10.26
CA TRP A 151 12.43 -9.54 -11.40
C TRP A 151 11.02 -9.03 -11.63
N ASN A 152 10.02 -9.79 -11.19
CA ASN A 152 8.60 -9.51 -11.37
C ASN A 152 7.93 -8.92 -10.13
N VAL A 153 8.67 -8.59 -9.09
CA VAL A 153 8.14 -8.05 -7.83
C VAL A 153 8.63 -6.62 -7.63
N PHE A 154 7.70 -5.69 -7.40
CA PHE A 154 7.94 -4.28 -7.11
C PHE A 154 7.25 -3.92 -5.80
N ARG A 155 7.91 -3.16 -4.92
CA ARG A 155 7.34 -2.74 -3.65
C ARG A 155 7.08 -1.25 -3.59
N THR A 156 5.84 -0.85 -3.25
CA THR A 156 5.42 0.55 -3.14
C THR A 156 5.67 1.15 -1.76
N CYS A 157 5.30 0.47 -0.67
CA CYS A 157 5.54 0.96 0.69
C CYS A 157 7.03 1.05 1.02
N HIS A 158 7.37 1.75 2.12
CA HIS A 158 8.75 1.81 2.60
C HIS A 158 9.21 0.45 3.13
N SER A 159 10.50 0.23 3.14
CA SER A 159 11.10 -0.94 3.79
C SER A 159 11.21 -0.74 5.30
N THR A 160 11.26 -1.82 6.07
CA THR A 160 11.52 -1.76 7.51
C THR A 160 12.84 -1.07 7.83
N TRP A 161 13.84 -1.19 6.97
CA TRP A 161 15.08 -0.43 7.08
C TRP A 161 14.82 1.07 6.93
N MET A 162 14.06 1.49 5.92
CA MET A 162 13.70 2.90 5.73
C MET A 162 12.94 3.45 6.94
N GLU A 163 11.96 2.71 7.46
CA GLU A 163 11.18 3.11 8.62
C GLU A 163 12.05 3.33 9.88
N THR A 164 12.92 2.38 10.17
CA THR A 164 13.79 2.42 11.36
C THR A 164 14.86 3.49 11.25
N HIS A 165 15.41 3.74 10.06
CA HIS A 165 16.42 4.78 9.84
C HIS A 165 15.81 6.18 9.73
N ALA A 166 14.57 6.30 9.24
CA ALA A 166 13.85 7.57 9.24
C ALA A 166 13.53 8.06 10.66
N THR A 167 13.19 7.16 11.58
CA THR A 167 12.73 7.52 12.92
C THR A 167 13.83 7.39 13.98
N GLY A 168 14.64 6.35 13.92
CA GLY A 168 15.51 5.93 15.01
C GLY A 168 16.53 6.97 15.46
N TYR A 169 17.19 7.64 14.51
CA TYR A 169 18.16 8.70 14.87
C TYR A 169 17.50 9.88 15.58
N ALA A 170 16.31 10.27 15.12
CA ALA A 170 15.55 11.35 15.77
C ALA A 170 15.06 10.95 17.16
N LEU A 171 14.59 9.71 17.32
CA LEU A 171 14.16 9.15 18.60
C LEU A 171 15.33 9.04 19.59
N ALA A 172 16.51 8.56 19.16
CA ALA A 172 17.69 8.48 19.99
C ALA A 172 18.16 9.87 20.49
N LYS A 173 18.18 10.85 19.60
CA LYS A 173 18.55 12.23 19.91
C LYS A 173 17.57 12.89 20.88
N ARG A 174 16.29 12.59 20.75
CA ARG A 174 15.21 13.26 21.51
C ARG A 174 14.97 12.66 22.88
N PHE A 175 15.02 11.34 23.00
CA PHE A 175 14.54 10.62 24.18
C PHE A 175 15.61 9.82 24.90
N GLY A 176 16.77 9.59 24.28
CA GLY A 176 17.83 8.76 24.83
C GLY A 176 17.99 7.44 24.11
N LYS A 177 18.89 6.60 24.61
CA LYS A 177 19.44 5.47 23.84
C LYS A 177 19.23 4.11 24.48
N ARG A 178 18.41 4.03 25.52
CA ARG A 178 18.01 2.81 26.22
C ARG A 178 16.59 2.46 25.80
N TRP A 179 16.44 1.54 24.86
CA TRP A 179 15.13 1.26 24.26
C TRP A 179 14.58 -0.09 24.70
N TYR A 180 13.28 -0.11 25.01
CA TYR A 180 12.51 -1.31 25.22
C TYR A 180 11.55 -1.51 24.06
N MET A 181 11.51 -2.71 23.49
CA MET A 181 10.73 -3.01 22.29
C MET A 181 9.58 -3.95 22.62
N ILE A 182 8.38 -3.68 22.10
CA ILE A 182 7.29 -4.64 21.96
C ILE A 182 7.19 -4.96 20.47
N THR A 183 7.64 -6.14 20.10
CA THR A 183 7.90 -6.55 18.72
C THR A 183 6.88 -7.61 18.30
N PRO A 184 6.14 -7.44 17.20
CA PRO A 184 5.26 -8.48 16.70
C PRO A 184 6.09 -9.66 16.15
N ASP A 185 5.72 -10.89 16.57
CA ASP A 185 6.48 -12.11 16.29
C ASP A 185 6.21 -12.66 14.89
N TYR A 186 6.60 -11.89 13.86
CA TYR A 186 6.55 -12.30 12.45
C TYR A 186 7.52 -11.47 11.60
N ALA A 187 7.58 -11.72 10.29
CA ALA A 187 8.59 -11.16 9.37
C ALA A 187 8.79 -9.63 9.46
N TYR A 188 7.71 -8.85 9.67
CA TYR A 188 7.79 -7.40 9.84
C TYR A 188 8.52 -7.01 11.13
N GLY A 189 8.10 -7.55 12.26
CA GLY A 189 8.66 -7.22 13.57
C GLY A 189 10.14 -7.60 13.67
N HIS A 190 10.51 -8.79 13.17
CA HIS A 190 11.92 -9.23 13.16
C HIS A 190 12.79 -8.29 12.30
N ALA A 191 12.31 -7.83 11.15
CA ALA A 191 13.05 -6.89 10.32
C ALA A 191 13.18 -5.51 10.99
N LEU A 192 12.15 -5.01 11.67
CA LEU A 192 12.23 -3.78 12.46
C LEU A 192 13.23 -3.87 13.61
N GLU A 193 13.23 -5.00 14.33
CA GLU A 193 14.20 -5.26 15.40
C GLU A 193 15.64 -5.14 14.88
N VAL A 194 15.93 -5.75 13.73
CA VAL A 194 17.25 -5.65 13.08
C VAL A 194 17.59 -4.21 12.76
N GLY A 195 16.70 -3.46 12.13
CA GLY A 195 16.95 -2.06 11.76
C GLY A 195 17.14 -1.14 12.97
N TYR A 196 16.35 -1.27 14.02
CA TYR A 196 16.54 -0.47 15.24
C TYR A 196 17.81 -0.86 16.01
N LYS A 197 18.21 -2.12 16.02
CA LYS A 197 19.51 -2.55 16.59
C LYS A 197 20.67 -1.94 15.82
N ASP A 198 20.60 -1.86 14.48
CA ASP A 198 21.61 -1.18 13.67
C ASP A 198 21.72 0.31 14.02
N VAL A 199 20.58 1.02 14.11
CA VAL A 199 20.57 2.42 14.53
C VAL A 199 21.18 2.60 15.92
N LEU A 200 20.77 1.78 16.90
CA LEU A 200 21.33 1.85 18.27
C LEU A 200 22.82 1.60 18.31
N GLN A 201 23.32 0.64 17.55
CA GLN A 201 24.76 0.36 17.42
C GLN A 201 25.50 1.60 16.91
N ARG A 202 24.98 2.27 15.89
CA ARG A 202 25.62 3.47 15.28
C ARG A 202 25.63 4.67 16.23
N VAL A 203 24.63 4.81 17.10
CA VAL A 203 24.55 5.92 18.06
C VAL A 203 25.11 5.60 19.45
N GLY A 204 25.63 4.40 19.67
CA GLY A 204 26.13 3.93 20.96
C GLY A 204 25.02 3.74 21.99
N GLY A 205 23.90 3.17 21.59
CA GLY A 205 22.74 2.84 22.43
C GLY A 205 22.62 1.34 22.68
N GLN A 206 21.54 0.94 23.36
CA GLN A 206 21.28 -0.46 23.71
C GLN A 206 19.78 -0.77 23.79
N VAL A 207 19.44 -2.00 23.42
CA VAL A 207 18.14 -2.60 23.71
C VAL A 207 18.17 -3.09 25.16
N VAL A 208 17.28 -2.57 26.03
CA VAL A 208 17.21 -2.96 27.45
C VAL A 208 16.11 -4.00 27.70
N GLY A 209 15.33 -4.33 26.69
CA GLY A 209 14.35 -5.42 26.69
C GLY A 209 13.67 -5.49 25.31
N ASN A 210 13.29 -6.69 24.91
CA ASN A 210 12.51 -6.95 23.70
C ASN A 210 11.56 -8.11 23.96
N GLU A 211 10.27 -7.85 23.80
CA GLU A 211 9.21 -8.86 23.98
C GLU A 211 8.57 -9.16 22.63
N LEU A 212 8.54 -10.44 22.30
CA LEU A 212 7.90 -10.91 21.06
C LEU A 212 6.44 -11.24 21.34
N ALA A 213 5.52 -10.53 20.73
CA ALA A 213 4.08 -10.74 20.83
C ALA A 213 3.55 -11.35 19.53
N PRO A 214 2.90 -12.53 19.57
CA PRO A 214 2.29 -13.13 18.38
C PRO A 214 1.31 -12.18 17.70
N LEU A 215 1.21 -12.26 16.37
CA LEU A 215 0.22 -11.49 15.60
C LEU A 215 -1.20 -11.86 16.05
N GLY A 216 -2.04 -10.86 16.30
CA GLY A 216 -3.39 -11.03 16.86
C GLY A 216 -3.43 -11.11 18.40
N THR A 217 -2.37 -10.64 19.06
CA THR A 217 -2.33 -10.56 20.54
C THR A 217 -3.39 -9.56 21.04
N THR A 218 -4.27 -10.04 21.91
CA THR A 218 -5.29 -9.21 22.55
C THR A 218 -4.91 -8.78 23.99
N ASP A 219 -4.09 -9.58 24.68
CA ASP A 219 -3.56 -9.28 26.01
C ASP A 219 -2.05 -9.03 25.97
N PHE A 220 -1.67 -7.77 26.12
CA PHE A 220 -0.28 -7.32 26.18
C PHE A 220 0.28 -7.24 27.60
N SER A 221 -0.51 -7.54 28.62
CA SER A 221 -0.08 -7.46 30.03
C SER A 221 1.21 -8.22 30.33
N PRO A 222 1.43 -9.48 29.83
CA PRO A 222 2.64 -10.23 30.11
C PRO A 222 3.93 -9.56 29.56
N TYR A 223 3.79 -8.76 28.51
CA TYR A 223 4.90 -8.04 27.87
C TYR A 223 5.15 -6.68 28.54
N LEU A 224 4.08 -5.94 28.86
CA LEU A 224 4.14 -4.58 29.36
C LEU A 224 4.59 -4.48 30.84
N THR A 225 4.28 -5.48 31.69
CA THR A 225 4.67 -5.50 33.10
C THR A 225 6.18 -5.53 33.33
N LYS A 226 6.96 -5.94 32.32
CA LYS A 226 8.43 -6.02 32.39
C LYS A 226 9.12 -4.68 32.10
N VAL A 227 8.41 -3.70 31.47
CA VAL A 227 8.98 -2.43 31.02
C VAL A 227 9.55 -1.61 32.17
N ASP A 228 8.81 -1.51 33.29
CA ASP A 228 9.23 -0.71 34.46
C ASP A 228 10.55 -1.23 35.11
N ALA A 229 10.79 -2.52 35.10
CA ALA A 229 12.04 -3.10 35.62
C ALA A 229 13.26 -2.73 34.76
N ALA A 230 13.08 -2.57 33.46
CA ALA A 230 14.15 -2.23 32.52
C ALA A 230 14.49 -0.73 32.53
N LYS A 231 13.61 0.14 33.02
CA LYS A 231 13.77 1.61 33.07
C LYS A 231 14.29 2.18 31.73
N PRO A 232 13.54 2.02 30.62
CA PRO A 232 13.98 2.52 29.32
C PRO A 232 13.89 4.05 29.24
N ASP A 233 14.64 4.64 28.31
CA ASP A 233 14.43 6.02 27.90
C ASP A 233 13.23 6.13 26.93
N LEU A 234 12.99 5.05 26.16
CA LEU A 234 11.96 5.00 25.13
C LEU A 234 11.33 3.60 25.08
N LEU A 235 10.00 3.55 25.08
CA LEU A 235 9.22 2.38 24.73
C LEU A 235 8.91 2.41 23.23
N LEU A 236 9.46 1.47 22.48
CA LEU A 236 9.14 1.26 21.07
C LEU A 236 8.01 0.25 20.94
N VAL A 237 6.89 0.66 20.35
CA VAL A 237 5.78 -0.22 19.98
C VAL A 237 5.88 -0.48 18.47
N LEU A 238 6.22 -1.70 18.10
CA LEU A 238 6.47 -2.09 16.70
C LEU A 238 5.26 -2.76 16.04
N SER A 239 4.19 -3.00 16.81
CA SER A 239 2.94 -3.58 16.33
C SER A 239 2.15 -2.60 15.46
N GLN A 240 1.27 -3.14 14.62
CA GLN A 240 0.37 -2.39 13.74
C GLN A 240 -1.08 -2.88 13.87
N GLY A 241 -2.03 -2.18 13.25
CA GLY A 241 -3.44 -2.57 13.25
C GLY A 241 -4.03 -2.68 14.65
N ASP A 242 -4.83 -3.72 14.88
CA ASP A 242 -5.49 -3.95 16.18
C ASP A 242 -4.50 -4.25 17.31
N ASP A 243 -3.36 -4.89 17.02
CA ASP A 243 -2.32 -5.16 18.01
C ASP A 243 -1.71 -3.87 18.56
N TYR A 244 -1.50 -2.86 17.69
CA TYR A 244 -1.06 -1.54 18.12
C TYR A 244 -2.07 -0.86 19.05
N VAL A 245 -3.36 -0.93 18.71
CA VAL A 245 -4.46 -0.39 19.53
C VAL A 245 -4.50 -1.06 20.91
N ASN A 246 -4.44 -2.39 20.93
CA ASN A 246 -4.47 -3.16 22.17
C ASN A 246 -3.25 -2.87 23.04
N CYS A 247 -2.06 -2.83 22.46
CA CYS A 247 -0.81 -2.53 23.16
C CYS A 247 -0.85 -1.12 23.81
N LEU A 248 -1.22 -0.07 23.05
CA LEU A 248 -1.24 1.29 23.60
C LEU A 248 -2.35 1.52 24.64
N LYS A 249 -3.53 0.93 24.47
CA LYS A 249 -4.59 0.98 25.51
C LYS A 249 -4.08 0.41 26.82
N GLN A 250 -3.46 -0.77 26.78
CA GLN A 250 -2.95 -1.45 27.97
C GLN A 250 -1.71 -0.74 28.53
N ALA A 251 -0.81 -0.24 27.70
CA ALA A 251 0.33 0.57 28.15
C ALA A 251 -0.15 1.84 28.90
N ASN A 252 -1.24 2.47 28.43
CA ASN A 252 -1.86 3.60 29.15
C ASN A 252 -2.47 3.15 30.50
N GLN A 253 -3.16 2.02 30.54
CA GLN A 253 -3.74 1.45 31.79
C GLN A 253 -2.67 1.12 32.83
N PHE A 254 -1.50 0.63 32.41
CA PHE A 254 -0.33 0.43 33.27
C PHE A 254 0.42 1.72 33.61
N GLY A 255 -0.03 2.89 33.10
CA GLY A 255 0.60 4.18 33.36
C GLY A 255 1.94 4.38 32.63
N LEU A 256 2.34 3.49 31.73
CA LEU A 256 3.62 3.54 31.02
C LEU A 256 3.74 4.77 30.12
N LEU A 257 2.64 5.18 29.45
CA LEU A 257 2.63 6.35 28.56
C LEU A 257 2.82 7.69 29.31
N LYS A 258 2.66 7.72 30.65
CA LYS A 258 2.97 8.87 31.50
C LYS A 258 4.41 8.86 32.01
N LYS A 259 5.05 7.69 32.05
CA LYS A 259 6.41 7.51 32.58
C LYS A 259 7.47 7.56 31.50
N TYR A 260 7.19 7.00 30.34
CA TYR A 260 8.16 6.79 29.26
C TYR A 260 7.75 7.51 28.00
N ALA A 261 8.73 7.99 27.24
CA ALA A 261 8.50 8.37 25.87
C ALA A 261 8.06 7.14 25.06
N VAL A 262 7.18 7.33 24.09
CA VAL A 262 6.74 6.28 23.18
C VAL A 262 6.97 6.68 21.73
N GLY A 263 7.31 5.72 20.92
CA GLY A 263 7.53 5.91 19.48
C GLY A 263 7.72 4.57 18.78
N GLY A 264 8.09 4.65 17.51
CA GLY A 264 8.32 3.45 16.72
C GLY A 264 8.55 3.73 15.25
N PRO A 265 8.34 2.71 14.41
CA PRO A 265 8.46 2.79 12.96
C PRO A 265 7.35 3.66 12.38
N GLN A 266 6.88 3.38 11.19
CA GLN A 266 5.66 3.99 10.68
C GLN A 266 4.47 3.68 11.58
N VAL A 267 3.50 4.57 11.64
CA VAL A 267 2.18 4.33 12.22
C VAL A 267 1.09 4.78 11.25
N GLU A 268 0.08 3.98 11.13
CA GLU A 268 -1.11 4.33 10.36
C GLU A 268 -2.08 5.15 11.22
N ILE A 269 -2.87 5.98 10.56
CA ILE A 269 -3.74 6.91 11.30
C ILE A 269 -5.04 6.24 11.79
N GLU A 270 -5.52 5.19 11.13
CA GLU A 270 -6.77 4.51 11.48
C GLU A 270 -6.76 3.90 12.88
N PRO A 271 -5.71 3.20 13.31
CA PRO A 271 -5.61 2.70 14.66
C PRO A 271 -5.69 3.82 15.70
N LEU A 272 -5.09 4.99 15.41
CA LEU A 272 -5.16 6.14 16.31
C LEU A 272 -6.57 6.69 16.49
N TRP A 273 -7.43 6.60 15.46
CA TRP A 273 -8.84 7.03 15.60
C TRP A 273 -9.61 6.18 16.60
N SER A 274 -9.23 4.90 16.74
CA SER A 274 -9.87 3.95 17.68
C SER A 274 -9.36 4.09 19.12
N LEU A 275 -8.26 4.81 19.37
CA LEU A 275 -7.71 5.03 20.67
C LEU A 275 -8.40 6.20 21.39
N PRO A 276 -8.61 6.15 22.70
CA PRO A 276 -9.00 7.33 23.48
C PRO A 276 -7.81 8.32 23.53
N PRO A 277 -8.07 9.64 23.68
CA PRO A 277 -7.02 10.67 23.63
C PRO A 277 -5.84 10.42 24.57
N GLU A 278 -6.09 9.90 25.76
CA GLU A 278 -5.07 9.61 26.77
C GLU A 278 -4.13 8.44 26.42
N ALA A 279 -4.54 7.58 25.46
CA ALA A 279 -3.71 6.52 24.93
C ALA A 279 -3.03 6.88 23.60
N ARG A 280 -3.30 8.10 23.08
CA ARG A 280 -2.64 8.63 21.88
C ARG A 280 -1.40 9.41 22.28
N GLY A 281 -0.34 9.28 21.50
CA GLY A 281 0.88 10.07 21.73
C GLY A 281 2.07 9.53 20.95
N GLY A 282 3.24 10.11 21.24
CA GLY A 282 4.51 9.65 20.72
C GLY A 282 4.95 10.30 19.41
N TYR A 283 6.09 9.80 18.92
CA TYR A 283 6.73 10.20 17.67
C TYR A 283 6.91 8.98 16.77
N TRP A 284 6.44 9.11 15.54
CA TRP A 284 6.31 7.99 14.63
C TRP A 284 6.75 8.40 13.22
N GLY A 285 7.19 7.43 12.45
CA GLY A 285 7.23 7.57 11.01
C GLY A 285 5.81 7.60 10.44
N ILE A 286 5.62 8.34 9.37
CA ILE A 286 4.40 8.30 8.57
C ILE A 286 4.78 8.26 7.09
N GLU A 287 4.09 7.45 6.34
CA GLU A 287 4.42 7.24 4.94
C GLU A 287 3.61 8.17 4.02
N TRP A 288 2.48 8.65 4.50
CA TRP A 288 1.65 9.65 3.81
C TRP A 288 0.58 10.20 4.77
N TYR A 289 0.14 11.44 4.54
CA TYR A 289 -0.90 12.06 5.35
C TYR A 289 -1.76 13.03 4.55
N TYR A 290 -3.07 12.87 4.63
CA TYR A 290 -4.07 13.54 3.82
C TYR A 290 -4.19 15.06 4.02
N LYS A 291 -3.66 15.62 5.10
CA LYS A 291 -3.91 17.01 5.50
C LYS A 291 -2.67 17.90 5.51
N SER A 292 -1.48 17.35 5.39
CA SER A 292 -0.25 18.13 5.44
C SER A 292 0.27 18.48 4.04
N ASP A 293 0.51 19.75 3.79
CA ASP A 293 1.21 20.19 2.58
C ASP A 293 2.64 19.61 2.47
N ARG A 294 3.23 19.17 3.59
CA ARG A 294 4.54 18.49 3.58
C ARG A 294 4.44 17.12 2.93
N THR A 295 3.31 16.43 3.09
CA THR A 295 3.08 15.11 2.50
C THR A 295 2.40 15.18 1.14
N LEU A 296 1.46 16.12 0.94
CA LEU A 296 0.71 16.26 -0.30
C LEU A 296 1.45 17.09 -1.35
N GLY A 297 2.19 18.12 -0.92
CA GLY A 297 2.73 19.18 -1.79
C GLY A 297 1.73 20.32 -2.01
N LYS A 298 2.06 21.54 -1.58
CA LYS A 298 1.18 22.71 -1.61
C LYS A 298 0.51 22.97 -2.95
N GLY A 299 1.20 22.73 -4.06
CA GLY A 299 0.70 22.93 -5.42
C GLY A 299 0.23 21.65 -6.13
N ASN A 300 0.17 20.52 -5.44
CA ASN A 300 -0.19 19.24 -6.04
C ASN A 300 -1.72 19.06 -6.14
N ALA A 301 -2.29 19.61 -7.23
CA ALA A 301 -3.74 19.54 -7.47
C ALA A 301 -4.28 18.10 -7.52
N LEU A 302 -3.46 17.12 -7.98
CA LEU A 302 -3.85 15.71 -8.02
C LEU A 302 -4.03 15.14 -6.61
N ALA A 303 -3.09 15.42 -5.69
CA ALA A 303 -3.17 14.97 -4.31
C ALA A 303 -4.38 15.56 -3.58
N HIS A 304 -4.58 16.89 -3.69
CA HIS A 304 -5.74 17.54 -3.07
C HIS A 304 -7.06 17.04 -3.64
N LYS A 305 -7.13 16.79 -4.96
CA LYS A 305 -8.32 16.20 -5.59
C LYS A 305 -8.56 14.77 -5.10
N PHE A 306 -7.52 13.95 -5.00
CA PHE A 306 -7.63 12.58 -4.46
C PHE A 306 -8.24 12.58 -3.05
N VAL A 307 -7.75 13.45 -2.16
CA VAL A 307 -8.30 13.58 -0.80
C VAL A 307 -9.78 13.97 -0.83
N ALA A 308 -10.15 14.98 -1.62
CA ALA A 308 -11.54 15.44 -1.73
C ALA A 308 -12.48 14.35 -2.28
N ASP A 309 -12.07 13.68 -3.35
CA ASP A 309 -12.85 12.61 -3.98
C ASP A 309 -13.00 11.41 -3.03
N TYR A 310 -11.94 11.04 -2.31
CA TYR A 310 -11.95 9.95 -1.34
C TYR A 310 -12.92 10.26 -0.18
N MET A 311 -12.81 11.44 0.43
CA MET A 311 -13.70 11.86 1.51
C MET A 311 -15.16 11.96 1.05
N SER A 312 -15.40 12.43 -0.17
CA SER A 312 -16.75 12.46 -0.76
C SER A 312 -17.35 11.06 -0.91
N ARG A 313 -16.54 10.09 -1.35
CA ARG A 313 -16.98 8.72 -1.66
C ARG A 313 -17.12 7.86 -0.40
N PHE A 314 -16.10 7.86 0.46
CA PHE A 314 -16.01 6.91 1.58
C PHE A 314 -16.40 7.52 2.93
N LYS A 315 -16.67 8.84 2.98
CA LYS A 315 -17.09 9.58 4.18
C LYS A 315 -16.09 9.53 5.34
N GLN A 316 -14.84 9.24 5.03
CA GLN A 316 -13.70 9.25 5.95
C GLN A 316 -12.45 9.76 5.22
N PRO A 317 -11.42 10.25 5.94
CA PRO A 317 -10.17 10.64 5.32
C PRO A 317 -9.46 9.43 4.68
N PRO A 318 -8.72 9.65 3.57
CA PRO A 318 -7.80 8.64 3.05
C PRO A 318 -6.60 8.46 3.98
N THR A 319 -5.99 7.29 3.91
CA THR A 319 -4.88 6.87 4.77
C THR A 319 -3.62 6.58 3.92
N ALA A 320 -2.50 6.28 4.56
CA ALA A 320 -1.30 5.84 3.85
C ALA A 320 -1.59 4.60 2.98
N ARG A 321 -2.41 3.67 3.48
CA ARG A 321 -2.86 2.49 2.72
C ARG A 321 -3.61 2.87 1.45
N SER A 322 -4.50 3.85 1.52
CA SER A 322 -5.20 4.35 0.33
C SER A 322 -4.22 4.95 -0.70
N CYS A 323 -3.15 5.60 -0.22
CA CYS A 323 -2.08 6.12 -1.07
C CYS A 323 -1.32 4.99 -1.76
N PHE A 324 -0.95 3.94 -1.02
CA PHE A 324 -0.23 2.77 -1.59
C PHE A 324 -1.03 2.11 -2.70
N GLY A 325 -2.30 1.80 -2.44
CA GLY A 325 -3.17 1.20 -3.45
C GLY A 325 -3.30 2.08 -4.70
N TYR A 326 -3.51 3.39 -4.52
CA TYR A 326 -3.63 4.31 -5.66
C TYR A 326 -2.32 4.38 -6.47
N VAL A 327 -1.18 4.58 -5.81
CA VAL A 327 0.13 4.72 -6.48
C VAL A 327 0.53 3.42 -7.20
N SER A 328 0.38 2.28 -6.54
CA SER A 328 0.68 0.97 -7.11
C SER A 328 -0.10 0.71 -8.40
N MET A 329 -1.41 0.92 -8.34
CA MET A 329 -2.28 0.70 -9.50
C MET A 329 -2.01 1.71 -10.62
N ASP A 330 -1.91 2.99 -10.29
CA ASP A 330 -1.67 4.02 -11.29
C ASP A 330 -0.36 3.77 -12.05
N ARG A 331 0.72 3.37 -11.35
CA ARG A 331 2.01 3.07 -11.98
C ARG A 331 1.98 1.80 -12.82
N LEU A 332 1.32 0.74 -12.34
CA LEU A 332 1.11 -0.48 -13.11
C LEU A 332 0.38 -0.19 -14.44
N LEU A 333 -0.76 0.50 -14.36
CA LEU A 333 -1.58 0.81 -15.53
C LEU A 333 -0.90 1.79 -16.47
N PHE A 334 -0.16 2.77 -15.94
CA PHE A 334 0.66 3.69 -16.74
C PHE A 334 1.71 2.91 -17.55
N SER A 335 2.45 2.01 -16.91
CA SER A 335 3.49 1.21 -17.58
C SER A 335 2.91 0.27 -18.64
N MET A 336 1.73 -0.31 -18.40
CA MET A 336 1.01 -1.08 -19.41
C MET A 336 0.59 -0.21 -20.60
N ALA A 337 0.14 1.02 -20.35
CA ALA A 337 -0.27 1.95 -21.41
C ALA A 337 0.93 2.41 -22.26
N GLU A 338 2.05 2.79 -21.62
CA GLU A 338 3.29 3.21 -22.29
C GLU A 338 3.89 2.10 -23.14
N THR A 339 3.95 0.89 -22.62
CA THR A 339 4.48 -0.28 -23.35
C THR A 339 3.50 -0.84 -24.36
N LYS A 340 2.24 -0.40 -24.35
CA LYS A 340 1.12 -0.97 -25.10
C LYS A 340 1.03 -2.49 -24.92
N SER A 341 1.27 -2.98 -23.72
CA SER A 341 1.39 -4.41 -23.44
C SER A 341 0.95 -4.74 -22.01
N THR A 342 0.47 -5.97 -21.83
CA THR A 342 0.30 -6.61 -20.51
C THR A 342 1.38 -7.67 -20.25
N ASP A 343 2.38 -7.78 -21.12
CA ASP A 343 3.50 -8.69 -20.93
C ASP A 343 4.30 -8.30 -19.68
N PRO A 344 4.46 -9.23 -18.70
CA PRO A 344 5.07 -8.92 -17.42
C PRO A 344 6.49 -8.36 -17.54
N MET A 345 7.29 -8.88 -18.50
CA MET A 345 8.68 -8.46 -18.69
C MET A 345 8.77 -7.03 -19.23
N LYS A 346 7.95 -6.71 -20.23
CA LYS A 346 7.91 -5.36 -20.81
C LYS A 346 7.45 -4.32 -19.78
N VAL A 347 6.42 -4.66 -18.99
CA VAL A 347 5.89 -3.78 -17.95
C VAL A 347 6.90 -3.61 -16.82
N ALA A 348 7.57 -4.67 -16.36
CA ALA A 348 8.63 -4.60 -15.35
C ALA A 348 9.76 -3.64 -15.78
N ARG A 349 10.25 -3.77 -17.01
CA ARG A 349 11.30 -2.88 -17.53
C ARG A 349 10.86 -1.42 -17.63
N ALA A 350 9.58 -1.15 -17.91
CA ALA A 350 9.05 0.21 -17.96
C ALA A 350 8.85 0.82 -16.57
N LEU A 351 8.64 0.02 -15.53
CA LEU A 351 8.56 0.48 -14.15
C LEU A 351 9.92 0.95 -13.62
N GLU A 352 11.01 0.29 -14.03
CA GLU A 352 12.37 0.56 -13.52
C GLU A 352 12.83 2.00 -13.81
N ASN A 353 13.33 2.69 -12.77
CA ASN A 353 13.94 4.03 -12.83
C ASN A 353 13.12 5.14 -13.49
N THR A 354 11.89 4.89 -13.88
CA THR A 354 11.00 5.93 -14.40
C THR A 354 10.57 6.85 -13.27
N ARG A 355 11.04 8.12 -13.30
CA ARG A 355 10.67 9.12 -12.31
C ARG A 355 9.26 9.64 -12.58
N PHE A 356 8.50 9.77 -11.50
CA PHE A 356 7.12 10.26 -11.58
C PHE A 356 6.74 11.06 -10.33
N THR A 357 5.70 11.86 -10.47
CA THR A 357 4.97 12.50 -9.37
C THR A 357 3.59 11.88 -9.26
N SER A 358 3.00 11.87 -8.06
CA SER A 358 1.67 11.34 -7.83
C SER A 358 0.95 12.13 -6.74
N ILE A 359 0.16 11.48 -5.91
CA ILE A 359 -0.63 12.08 -4.83
C ILE A 359 0.19 12.37 -3.57
N PHE A 360 1.49 12.51 -3.69
CA PHE A 360 2.43 12.84 -2.61
C PHE A 360 3.37 13.99 -3.02
N ASN A 361 4.02 14.59 -2.04
CA ASN A 361 5.02 15.63 -2.28
C ASN A 361 6.35 15.02 -2.69
N GLY A 362 6.88 15.45 -3.83
CA GLY A 362 8.16 15.00 -4.35
C GLY A 362 8.05 14.12 -5.58
N THR A 363 9.16 13.48 -5.90
CA THR A 363 9.31 12.57 -7.04
C THR A 363 9.68 11.19 -6.53
N ALA A 364 9.12 10.16 -7.15
CA ALA A 364 9.42 8.77 -6.84
C ALA A 364 9.87 8.00 -8.08
N TYR A 365 10.52 6.86 -7.86
CA TYR A 365 10.88 5.89 -8.90
C TYR A 365 11.10 4.52 -8.27
N TYR A 366 10.80 3.45 -9.00
CA TYR A 366 11.25 2.12 -8.60
C TYR A 366 12.71 1.93 -8.95
N ARG A 367 13.54 1.69 -7.94
CA ARG A 367 14.98 1.48 -8.11
C ARG A 367 15.22 0.15 -8.85
N LYS A 368 15.96 0.19 -9.96
CA LYS A 368 16.15 -0.98 -10.84
C LYS A 368 16.96 -2.12 -10.20
N GLU A 369 17.70 -1.83 -9.15
CA GLU A 369 18.59 -2.79 -8.49
C GLU A 369 17.83 -3.78 -7.61
N ASP A 370 16.64 -3.38 -7.09
CA ASP A 370 15.87 -4.19 -6.15
C ASP A 370 14.34 -3.95 -6.21
N HIS A 371 13.87 -3.07 -7.10
CA HIS A 371 12.47 -2.72 -7.30
C HIS A 371 11.77 -2.08 -6.09
N GLN A 372 12.55 -1.50 -5.15
CA GLN A 372 11.99 -0.65 -4.10
C GLN A 372 11.54 0.69 -4.66
N LEU A 373 10.32 1.14 -4.31
CA LEU A 373 9.90 2.52 -4.60
C LEU A 373 10.71 3.48 -3.71
N MET A 374 11.44 4.36 -4.36
CA MET A 374 12.22 5.41 -3.72
C MET A 374 11.38 6.69 -3.67
N TRP A 375 10.88 7.03 -2.50
CA TRP A 375 10.08 8.22 -2.22
C TRP A 375 10.27 8.68 -0.77
N PRO A 376 9.97 9.96 -0.45
CA PRO A 376 10.19 10.50 0.90
C PRO A 376 9.37 9.78 1.97
N MET A 377 9.91 9.72 3.18
CA MET A 377 9.18 9.36 4.39
C MET A 377 9.14 10.56 5.34
N TRP A 378 8.10 10.66 6.15
CA TRP A 378 7.91 11.77 7.09
C TRP A 378 7.93 11.29 8.53
N VAL A 379 8.23 12.20 9.46
CA VAL A 379 8.13 11.96 10.89
C VAL A 379 7.07 12.90 11.46
N ALA A 380 6.25 12.38 12.35
CA ALA A 380 5.18 13.13 12.98
C ALA A 380 5.11 12.90 14.48
N LYS A 381 4.68 13.96 15.17
CA LYS A 381 4.17 13.88 16.55
C LYS A 381 2.67 13.66 16.50
N VAL A 382 2.15 12.77 17.33
CA VAL A 382 0.70 12.60 17.48
C VAL A 382 0.11 13.72 18.33
N ARG A 383 -1.00 14.32 17.86
CA ARG A 383 -1.87 15.24 18.60
C ARG A 383 -2.99 14.42 19.24
N PRO A 384 -3.02 14.23 20.56
CA PRO A 384 -4.01 13.35 21.20
C PRO A 384 -5.46 13.74 20.90
N ASN A 385 -5.76 15.04 20.84
CA ASN A 385 -7.12 15.56 20.66
C ASN A 385 -7.43 15.98 19.20
N GLY A 386 -6.50 15.79 18.28
CA GLY A 386 -6.63 16.35 16.94
C GLY A 386 -6.49 17.86 16.89
N THR A 387 -7.02 18.48 15.82
CA THR A 387 -7.11 19.95 15.71
C THR A 387 -8.55 20.42 15.97
N PRO A 388 -8.75 21.68 16.40
CA PRO A 388 -10.10 22.22 16.57
C PRO A 388 -10.95 22.05 15.30
N GLY A 389 -12.10 21.40 15.45
CA GLY A 389 -13.03 21.13 14.33
C GLY A 389 -12.69 19.89 13.49
N ASP A 390 -11.57 19.22 13.73
CA ASP A 390 -11.22 17.99 13.01
C ASP A 390 -10.56 16.93 13.93
N LYS A 391 -11.36 16.01 14.42
CA LYS A 391 -10.92 14.90 15.27
C LYS A 391 -10.03 13.86 14.55
N TYR A 392 -9.99 13.87 13.24
CA TYR A 392 -9.19 12.97 12.43
C TYR A 392 -7.78 13.52 12.15
N ASP A 393 -7.55 14.82 12.36
CA ASP A 393 -6.25 15.47 12.15
C ASP A 393 -5.31 15.24 13.33
N LEU A 394 -4.73 14.04 13.42
CA LEU A 394 -3.94 13.58 14.54
C LEU A 394 -2.42 13.77 14.36
N PHE A 395 -1.92 14.08 13.17
CA PHE A 395 -0.48 14.20 12.95
C PHE A 395 0.00 15.65 12.81
N ASP A 396 1.03 15.97 13.59
CA ASP A 396 1.89 17.13 13.38
C ASP A 396 3.15 16.68 12.65
N VAL A 397 3.19 16.90 11.34
CA VAL A 397 4.32 16.48 10.50
C VAL A 397 5.51 17.40 10.77
N THR A 398 6.52 16.89 11.46
CA THR A 398 7.66 17.67 11.94
C THR A 398 8.84 17.64 10.97
N ASP A 399 9.04 16.55 10.24
CA ASP A 399 10.24 16.32 9.47
C ASP A 399 9.96 15.51 8.18
N ILE A 400 10.89 15.59 7.22
CA ILE A 400 10.89 14.82 5.97
C ILE A 400 12.26 14.17 5.78
N GLN A 401 12.27 12.92 5.41
CA GLN A 401 13.46 12.12 5.11
C GLN A 401 13.46 11.72 3.63
N ALA A 402 14.53 12.05 2.93
CA ALA A 402 14.70 11.60 1.55
C ALA A 402 14.94 10.08 1.52
N ALA A 403 14.38 9.39 0.56
CA ALA A 403 14.50 7.93 0.42
C ALA A 403 15.97 7.48 0.40
N GLU A 404 16.80 8.17 -0.36
CA GLU A 404 18.23 7.87 -0.51
C GLU A 404 19.04 8.03 0.79
N ALA A 405 18.52 8.80 1.77
CA ALA A 405 19.17 8.98 3.07
C ALA A 405 18.82 7.89 4.08
N ILE A 406 17.73 7.16 3.87
CA ILE A 406 17.18 6.19 4.82
C ILE A 406 17.19 4.75 4.32
N GLU A 407 17.38 4.52 3.02
CA GLU A 407 17.47 3.16 2.46
C GLU A 407 18.91 2.63 2.48
N GLN A 408 19.05 1.32 2.48
CA GLN A 408 20.35 0.67 2.36
C GLN A 408 21.05 1.07 1.05
N PRO A 409 22.37 1.31 1.09
CA PRO A 409 23.15 1.57 -0.11
C PRO A 409 23.00 0.44 -1.15
N VAL A 410 22.95 0.82 -2.44
CA VAL A 410 22.83 -0.14 -3.56
C VAL A 410 23.90 -1.23 -3.49
N ALA A 411 25.13 -0.89 -3.11
CA ALA A 411 26.23 -1.86 -2.98
C ALA A 411 25.96 -2.94 -1.91
N GLU A 412 25.22 -2.60 -0.85
CA GLU A 412 24.83 -3.58 0.18
C GLU A 412 23.64 -4.41 -0.30
N LYS A 413 22.65 -3.79 -0.89
CA LYS A 413 21.49 -4.49 -1.49
C LYS A 413 21.93 -5.50 -2.55
N ALA A 414 22.88 -5.16 -3.42
CA ALA A 414 23.39 -6.03 -4.45
C ALA A 414 24.07 -7.33 -3.94
N LYS A 415 24.45 -7.36 -2.66
CA LYS A 415 24.99 -8.60 -2.03
C LYS A 415 23.89 -9.63 -1.78
N VAL A 416 22.67 -9.19 -1.51
CA VAL A 416 21.54 -10.04 -1.09
C VAL A 416 20.45 -10.16 -2.15
N CYS A 417 20.19 -9.12 -2.96
CA CYS A 417 19.20 -9.14 -4.02
C CYS A 417 19.82 -9.54 -5.36
N LYS A 418 19.24 -10.55 -5.99
CA LYS A 418 19.53 -10.98 -7.35
C LYS A 418 18.20 -11.11 -8.08
N LEU A 419 17.79 -10.10 -8.83
CA LEU A 419 16.47 -10.06 -9.47
C LEU A 419 16.19 -11.26 -10.36
N GLY A 420 17.21 -11.85 -10.98
CA GLY A 420 17.06 -13.10 -11.73
C GLY A 420 16.17 -12.95 -12.96
N TYR A 421 16.36 -11.89 -13.75
CA TYR A 421 15.66 -11.74 -15.02
C TYR A 421 15.90 -12.97 -15.92
N PRO A 422 14.84 -13.54 -16.53
CA PRO A 422 15.00 -14.57 -17.53
C PRO A 422 15.92 -14.09 -18.66
N SER A 423 16.78 -14.98 -19.17
CA SER A 423 17.53 -14.70 -20.39
C SER A 423 16.57 -14.49 -21.56
N ALA A 424 16.83 -13.47 -22.36
CA ALA A 424 16.05 -13.14 -23.54
C ALA A 424 16.08 -14.26 -24.59
#